data_3d45f9d23ce915c607e7d4ded8bf9be8
#
_entry.id   3d45f9d23ce915c607e7d4ded8bf9be8
#
_cell.length_a   1.000
_cell.length_b   1.000
_cell.length_c   1.000
_cell.angle_alpha   90.00
_cell.angle_beta   90.00
_cell.angle_gamma   90.00
#
_symmetry.space_group_name_H-M   'P 1'
#
loop_
_entity.id
_entity.type
_entity.pdbx_description
1 polymer ?
#
loop_
_entity_poly.entity_id
_entity_poly.type
_entity_poly.pdbx_seq_one_letter_code
_entity_poly.pdbx_strand_id
1 'polypeptide(L)'
;LKNDYEFTADGDRHWSFSRYNAKAEAIARVIVNVGELTNAPMIVGLCEVENDQCLKKLTYLLRNCRYDFVHYESADDRGIDVAMLYRKELFKVLCSRPVPVFLDSLTHTRDILYIKGVADKDTLHLMVCHFPSQLGGAQASAWKRAKAKAVLQALTDSIYREDKNPKIVVMGDFNGEPKDDIKGLRNVMIGTKMKSYKYYGQWSCIDQFYLSPIMDSIATPSVYDAEWLQEEDTKYLGLKPKRTWVGYKYNK
;
A
#
# COMPACT_ATOMS: atom_id res chain seq x y z
N LEU A 1 -18.94 3.72 -7.65
CA LEU A 1 -18.75 4.89 -6.79
C LEU A 1 -19.77 5.95 -7.13
N LYS A 2 -20.57 6.42 -6.17
CA LYS A 2 -21.62 7.41 -6.43
C LYS A 2 -21.09 8.75 -6.97
N ASN A 3 -19.81 9.05 -6.73
CA ASN A 3 -19.20 10.33 -7.08
C ASN A 3 -18.07 10.24 -8.11
N ASP A 4 -17.82 9.05 -8.66
CA ASP A 4 -16.67 8.81 -9.54
C ASP A 4 -17.13 8.37 -10.94
N TYR A 5 -18.00 9.18 -11.53
CA TYR A 5 -18.56 8.92 -12.88
C TYR A 5 -17.46 8.69 -13.92
N GLU A 6 -16.33 9.37 -13.80
CA GLU A 6 -15.17 9.20 -14.69
C GLU A 6 -14.73 7.72 -14.82
N PHE A 7 -14.79 6.96 -13.73
CA PHE A 7 -14.40 5.54 -13.67
C PHE A 7 -15.59 4.58 -13.75
N THR A 8 -16.65 4.96 -14.42
CA THR A 8 -17.75 4.06 -14.79
C THR A 8 -17.63 3.58 -16.24
N ALA A 9 -18.47 2.63 -16.63
CA ALA A 9 -18.49 2.15 -18.02
C ALA A 9 -18.85 3.25 -19.03
N ASP A 10 -19.71 4.18 -18.62
CA ASP A 10 -20.19 5.31 -19.44
C ASP A 10 -19.39 6.59 -19.21
N GLY A 11 -18.50 6.62 -18.24
CA GLY A 11 -17.63 7.75 -17.95
C GLY A 11 -16.40 7.83 -18.85
N ASP A 12 -15.64 8.91 -18.75
CA ASP A 12 -14.50 9.22 -19.63
C ASP A 12 -13.42 8.13 -19.68
N ARG A 13 -13.26 7.38 -18.61
CA ARG A 13 -12.31 6.25 -18.54
C ARG A 13 -12.88 4.96 -19.12
N HIS A 14 -14.17 4.89 -19.38
CA HIS A 14 -14.84 3.68 -19.85
C HIS A 14 -14.44 2.44 -19.03
N TRP A 15 -14.54 2.54 -17.69
CA TRP A 15 -14.13 1.48 -16.77
C TRP A 15 -15.12 0.33 -16.79
N SER A 16 -15.00 -0.51 -17.81
CA SER A 16 -15.88 -1.66 -18.02
C SER A 16 -15.51 -2.84 -17.11
N PHE A 17 -16.45 -3.76 -16.94
CA PHE A 17 -16.24 -4.99 -16.19
C PHE A 17 -15.07 -5.84 -16.74
N SER A 18 -14.83 -5.84 -18.04
CA SER A 18 -13.69 -6.53 -18.65
C SER A 18 -12.34 -5.90 -18.24
N ARG A 19 -12.27 -4.56 -18.18
CA ARG A 19 -11.08 -3.84 -17.71
C ARG A 19 -10.83 -4.07 -16.22
N TYR A 20 -11.89 -4.07 -15.41
CA TYR A 20 -11.82 -4.43 -14.01
C TYR A 20 -11.25 -5.85 -13.81
N ASN A 21 -11.75 -6.85 -14.55
CA ASN A 21 -11.25 -8.22 -14.45
C ASN A 21 -9.78 -8.30 -14.88
N ALA A 22 -9.40 -7.69 -16.00
CA ALA A 22 -8.02 -7.67 -16.47
C ALA A 22 -7.07 -7.02 -15.44
N LYS A 23 -7.51 -5.94 -14.77
CA LYS A 23 -6.73 -5.30 -13.69
C LYS A 23 -6.57 -6.23 -12.49
N ALA A 24 -7.65 -6.86 -12.05
CA ALA A 24 -7.61 -7.80 -10.92
C ALA A 24 -6.68 -9.01 -11.23
N GLU A 25 -6.74 -9.55 -12.45
CA GLU A 25 -5.86 -10.63 -12.90
C GLU A 25 -4.39 -10.19 -12.95
N ALA A 26 -4.11 -8.97 -13.43
CA ALA A 26 -2.75 -8.41 -13.44
C ALA A 26 -2.20 -8.26 -12.02
N ILE A 27 -2.98 -7.75 -11.06
CA ILE A 27 -2.59 -7.65 -9.64
C ILE A 27 -2.34 -9.03 -9.05
N ALA A 28 -3.24 -10.00 -9.28
CA ALA A 28 -3.06 -11.37 -8.81
C ALA A 28 -1.78 -11.99 -9.37
N ARG A 29 -1.48 -11.77 -10.64
CA ARG A 29 -0.23 -12.21 -11.27
C ARG A 29 1.00 -11.60 -10.60
N VAL A 30 0.99 -10.31 -10.27
CA VAL A 30 2.10 -9.67 -9.54
C VAL A 30 2.30 -10.37 -8.20
N ILE A 31 1.23 -10.52 -7.40
CA ILE A 31 1.30 -11.10 -6.05
C ILE A 31 1.93 -12.51 -6.09
N VAL A 32 1.52 -13.35 -7.05
CA VAL A 32 2.07 -14.71 -7.17
C VAL A 32 3.53 -14.67 -7.58
N ASN A 33 3.93 -13.75 -8.46
CA ASN A 33 5.29 -13.71 -8.99
C ASN A 33 6.31 -13.04 -8.06
N VAL A 34 5.90 -12.18 -7.16
CA VAL A 34 6.79 -11.56 -6.14
C VAL A 34 7.44 -12.63 -5.25
N GLY A 35 6.77 -13.74 -5.01
CA GLY A 35 7.23 -14.82 -4.14
C GLY A 35 7.89 -16.01 -4.86
N GLU A 36 8.41 -15.85 -6.08
CA GLU A 36 9.06 -16.92 -6.85
C GLU A 36 8.22 -18.20 -6.92
N LEU A 37 7.10 -18.19 -7.65
CA LEU A 37 6.23 -19.30 -8.08
C LEU A 37 5.75 -20.32 -7.01
N THR A 38 6.52 -20.57 -5.96
CA THR A 38 6.20 -21.58 -4.94
C THR A 38 5.74 -21.01 -3.62
N ASN A 39 6.05 -19.73 -3.34
CA ASN A 39 5.79 -19.08 -2.05
C ASN A 39 5.22 -17.69 -2.22
N ALA A 40 3.95 -17.59 -2.64
CA ALA A 40 3.26 -16.29 -2.60
C ALA A 40 3.44 -15.61 -1.22
N PRO A 41 3.60 -14.28 -1.15
CA PRO A 41 3.86 -13.54 0.09
C PRO A 41 2.90 -13.91 1.21
N MET A 42 3.37 -14.03 2.45
CA MET A 42 2.51 -14.29 3.61
C MET A 42 1.53 -13.14 3.83
N ILE A 43 2.00 -11.92 3.66
CA ILE A 43 1.27 -10.66 3.87
C ILE A 43 1.42 -9.77 2.64
N VAL A 44 0.32 -9.13 2.21
CA VAL A 44 0.32 -8.14 1.13
C VAL A 44 -0.45 -6.92 1.60
N GLY A 45 0.23 -5.77 1.73
CA GLY A 45 -0.43 -4.48 1.90
C GLY A 45 -0.88 -3.92 0.56
N LEU A 46 -2.10 -3.40 0.51
CA LEU A 46 -2.69 -2.81 -0.69
C LEU A 46 -3.13 -1.38 -0.42
N CYS A 47 -2.86 -0.48 -1.37
CA CYS A 47 -3.36 0.89 -1.40
C CYS A 47 -4.34 1.07 -2.56
N GLU A 48 -5.19 2.11 -2.48
CA GLU A 48 -6.19 2.44 -3.49
C GLU A 48 -7.21 1.32 -3.73
N VAL A 49 -7.62 0.66 -2.67
CA VAL A 49 -8.71 -0.32 -2.69
C VAL A 49 -10.04 0.41 -2.57
N GLU A 50 -10.96 0.15 -3.51
CA GLU A 50 -12.26 0.81 -3.54
C GLU A 50 -13.24 0.21 -2.53
N ASN A 51 -13.27 -1.11 -2.42
CA ASN A 51 -14.23 -1.82 -1.57
C ASN A 51 -13.92 -3.32 -1.45
N ASP A 52 -14.68 -3.99 -0.61
CA ASP A 52 -14.61 -5.43 -0.38
C ASP A 52 -14.78 -6.29 -1.64
N GLN A 53 -15.55 -5.82 -2.64
CA GLN A 53 -15.77 -6.61 -3.85
C GLN A 53 -14.47 -6.78 -4.66
N CYS A 54 -13.62 -5.75 -4.64
CA CYS A 54 -12.29 -5.82 -5.26
C CYS A 54 -11.43 -6.88 -4.56
N LEU A 55 -11.48 -6.95 -3.23
CA LEU A 55 -10.73 -7.91 -2.43
C LEU A 55 -11.27 -9.33 -2.58
N LYS A 56 -12.60 -9.51 -2.58
CA LYS A 56 -13.25 -10.80 -2.85
C LYS A 56 -12.88 -11.34 -4.23
N LYS A 57 -12.85 -10.46 -5.26
CA LYS A 57 -12.38 -10.86 -6.60
C LYS A 57 -10.92 -11.29 -6.58
N LEU A 58 -10.06 -10.51 -5.91
CA LEU A 58 -8.63 -10.79 -5.85
C LEU A 58 -8.34 -12.10 -5.09
N THR A 59 -8.96 -12.31 -3.92
CA THR A 59 -8.82 -13.58 -3.16
C THR A 59 -9.37 -14.78 -3.92
N TYR A 60 -10.44 -14.63 -4.70
CA TYR A 60 -10.92 -15.68 -5.60
C TYR A 60 -9.89 -16.05 -6.69
N LEU A 61 -9.24 -15.06 -7.30
CA LEU A 61 -8.17 -15.30 -8.27
C LEU A 61 -6.95 -15.97 -7.62
N LEU A 62 -6.67 -15.65 -6.37
CA LEU A 62 -5.59 -16.19 -5.55
C LEU A 62 -6.00 -17.41 -4.68
N ARG A 63 -7.11 -18.06 -4.99
CA ARG A 63 -7.68 -19.13 -4.15
C ARG A 63 -6.72 -20.28 -3.83
N ASN A 64 -5.78 -20.59 -4.73
CA ASN A 64 -4.77 -21.61 -4.51
C ASN A 64 -3.74 -21.19 -3.44
N CYS A 65 -3.59 -19.89 -3.20
CA CYS A 65 -2.71 -19.35 -2.15
C CYS A 65 -3.45 -19.18 -0.81
N ARG A 66 -4.78 -19.42 -0.78
CA ARG A 66 -5.64 -19.39 0.42
C ARG A 66 -5.57 -18.07 1.19
N TYR A 67 -5.54 -16.95 0.45
CA TYR A 67 -5.62 -15.62 1.05
C TYR A 67 -7.00 -15.34 1.62
N ASP A 68 -6.98 -14.60 2.71
CA ASP A 68 -8.11 -13.84 3.25
C ASP A 68 -7.69 -12.37 3.36
N PHE A 69 -8.57 -11.48 3.78
CA PHE A 69 -8.26 -10.05 3.84
C PHE A 69 -8.79 -9.36 5.09
N VAL A 70 -8.18 -8.22 5.40
CA VAL A 70 -8.68 -7.24 6.37
C VAL A 70 -8.84 -5.91 5.64
N HIS A 71 -10.03 -5.32 5.74
CA HIS A 71 -10.38 -4.04 5.15
C HIS A 71 -11.41 -3.31 6.02
N TYR A 72 -11.35 -2.00 5.99
CA TYR A 72 -12.33 -1.10 6.59
C TYR A 72 -12.55 0.07 5.65
N GLU A 73 -13.80 0.44 5.45
CA GLU A 73 -14.15 1.66 4.73
C GLU A 73 -13.71 2.87 5.55
N SER A 74 -12.97 3.78 4.95
CA SER A 74 -12.58 5.04 5.58
C SER A 74 -13.48 6.20 5.17
N ALA A 75 -13.31 7.33 5.83
CA ALA A 75 -14.03 8.57 5.51
C ALA A 75 -13.35 9.39 4.40
N ASP A 76 -12.44 8.82 3.60
CA ASP A 76 -11.82 9.52 2.46
C ASP A 76 -12.89 9.80 1.38
N ASP A 77 -13.04 11.05 0.97
CA ASP A 77 -14.06 11.50 0.02
C ASP A 77 -13.96 10.83 -1.36
N ARG A 78 -12.82 10.26 -1.71
CA ARG A 78 -12.59 9.54 -2.97
C ARG A 78 -13.01 8.08 -2.90
N GLY A 79 -13.36 7.57 -1.69
CA GLY A 79 -13.75 6.18 -1.47
C GLY A 79 -12.64 5.18 -1.82
N ILE A 80 -11.40 5.52 -1.51
CA ILE A 80 -10.25 4.61 -1.66
C ILE A 80 -9.59 4.36 -0.32
N ASP A 81 -9.31 3.11 -0.04
CA ASP A 81 -8.84 2.64 1.25
C ASP A 81 -7.52 1.90 1.16
N VAL A 82 -7.07 1.41 2.29
CA VAL A 82 -5.97 0.44 2.40
C VAL A 82 -6.53 -0.91 2.85
N ALA A 83 -5.89 -1.98 2.43
CA ALA A 83 -6.26 -3.33 2.82
C ALA A 83 -5.03 -4.20 3.02
N MET A 84 -5.21 -5.33 3.69
CA MET A 84 -4.19 -6.35 3.84
C MET A 84 -4.75 -7.70 3.41
N LEU A 85 -4.02 -8.39 2.49
CA LEU A 85 -4.23 -9.80 2.28
C LEU A 85 -3.26 -10.61 3.15
N TYR A 86 -3.69 -11.76 3.61
CA TYR A 86 -2.84 -12.67 4.38
C TYR A 86 -3.16 -14.13 4.08
N ARG A 87 -2.14 -14.98 4.06
CA ARG A 87 -2.31 -16.43 3.91
C ARG A 87 -2.76 -17.02 5.24
N LYS A 88 -3.98 -17.56 5.29
CA LYS A 88 -4.61 -18.12 6.51
C LYS A 88 -3.82 -19.23 7.18
N GLU A 89 -2.99 -19.92 6.42
CA GLU A 89 -2.15 -21.02 6.92
C GLU A 89 -0.89 -20.52 7.63
N LEU A 90 -0.45 -19.29 7.31
CA LEU A 90 0.82 -18.73 7.78
C LEU A 90 0.64 -17.60 8.78
N PHE A 91 -0.54 -16.96 8.76
CA PHE A 91 -0.82 -15.82 9.62
C PHE A 91 -2.24 -15.87 10.18
N LYS A 92 -2.35 -15.72 11.49
CA LYS A 92 -3.63 -15.65 12.21
C LYS A 92 -3.86 -14.24 12.75
N VAL A 93 -4.88 -13.57 12.26
CA VAL A 93 -5.30 -12.26 12.79
C VAL A 93 -5.87 -12.45 14.20
N LEU A 94 -5.34 -11.71 15.18
CA LEU A 94 -5.85 -11.64 16.55
C LEU A 94 -6.81 -10.47 16.72
N CYS A 95 -6.46 -9.30 16.22
CA CYS A 95 -7.33 -8.14 16.15
C CYS A 95 -6.91 -7.21 15.02
N SER A 96 -7.85 -6.41 14.56
CA SER A 96 -7.60 -5.35 13.58
C SER A 96 -8.53 -4.17 13.82
N ARG A 97 -8.11 -2.99 13.40
CA ARG A 97 -8.93 -1.78 13.47
C ARG A 97 -8.43 -0.71 12.50
N PRO A 98 -9.32 0.15 12.01
CA PRO A 98 -8.91 1.40 11.40
C PRO A 98 -8.39 2.36 12.48
N VAL A 99 -7.39 3.17 12.14
CA VAL A 99 -6.87 4.24 12.98
C VAL A 99 -7.07 5.55 12.22
N PRO A 100 -8.08 6.36 12.61
CA PRO A 100 -8.46 7.54 11.85
C PRO A 100 -7.34 8.59 11.80
N VAL A 101 -7.19 9.20 10.61
CA VAL A 101 -6.26 10.30 10.38
C VAL A 101 -7.06 11.56 10.06
N PHE A 102 -7.24 12.42 11.08
CA PHE A 102 -7.89 13.70 10.93
C PHE A 102 -6.87 14.76 10.48
N LEU A 103 -7.14 15.40 9.36
CA LEU A 103 -6.32 16.51 8.87
C LEU A 103 -6.70 17.80 9.61
N ASP A 104 -7.99 18.05 9.74
CA ASP A 104 -8.60 19.12 10.54
C ASP A 104 -9.96 18.62 11.09
N SER A 105 -10.78 19.52 11.64
CA SER A 105 -12.08 19.18 12.24
C SER A 105 -13.14 18.67 11.24
N LEU A 106 -12.93 18.88 9.94
CA LEU A 106 -13.89 18.57 8.87
C LEU A 106 -13.32 17.64 7.79
N THR A 107 -11.99 17.58 7.67
CA THR A 107 -11.33 16.86 6.59
C THR A 107 -10.67 15.59 7.10
N HIS A 108 -11.08 14.49 6.54
CA HIS A 108 -10.48 13.17 6.76
C HIS A 108 -9.53 12.80 5.62
N THR A 109 -8.70 11.82 5.86
CA THR A 109 -7.98 11.08 4.83
C THR A 109 -8.09 9.59 5.14
N ARG A 110 -7.46 8.73 4.33
CA ARG A 110 -7.47 7.28 4.59
C ARG A 110 -6.93 6.98 5.98
N ASP A 111 -7.60 6.05 6.63
CA ASP A 111 -7.18 5.52 7.92
C ASP A 111 -5.88 4.70 7.77
N ILE A 112 -5.11 4.61 8.85
CA ILE A 112 -4.06 3.61 8.95
C ILE A 112 -4.73 2.29 9.34
N LEU A 113 -4.53 1.24 8.55
CA LEU A 113 -5.02 -0.09 8.90
C LEU A 113 -4.03 -0.75 9.86
N TYR A 114 -4.43 -0.96 11.10
CA TYR A 114 -3.66 -1.68 12.11
C TYR A 114 -4.15 -3.10 12.25
N ILE A 115 -3.22 -4.06 12.25
CA ILE A 115 -3.47 -5.48 12.47
C ILE A 115 -2.44 -6.03 13.46
N LYS A 116 -2.93 -6.76 14.47
CA LYS A 116 -2.12 -7.62 15.33
C LYS A 116 -2.42 -9.06 15.01
N GLY A 117 -1.40 -9.87 14.80
CA GLY A 117 -1.59 -11.28 14.47
C GLY A 117 -0.37 -12.12 14.79
N VAL A 118 -0.47 -13.42 14.54
CA VAL A 118 0.58 -14.39 14.83
C VAL A 118 1.01 -15.10 13.57
N ALA A 119 2.32 -15.12 13.33
CA ALA A 119 2.99 -15.94 12.33
C ALA A 119 3.91 -16.91 13.06
N ASP A 120 3.64 -18.21 12.93
CA ASP A 120 4.29 -19.26 13.73
C ASP A 120 4.15 -18.99 15.23
N LYS A 121 5.22 -18.56 15.90
CA LYS A 121 5.24 -18.23 17.35
C LYS A 121 5.34 -16.72 17.61
N ASP A 122 5.43 -15.93 16.56
CA ASP A 122 5.71 -14.51 16.64
C ASP A 122 4.47 -13.66 16.55
N THR A 123 4.26 -12.78 17.50
CA THR A 123 3.24 -11.73 17.41
C THR A 123 3.79 -10.58 16.58
N LEU A 124 3.09 -10.26 15.49
CA LEU A 124 3.41 -9.16 14.60
C LEU A 124 2.39 -8.03 14.73
N HIS A 125 2.88 -6.81 14.70
CA HIS A 125 2.09 -5.60 14.55
C HIS A 125 2.29 -5.06 13.14
N LEU A 126 1.25 -5.11 12.32
CA LEU A 126 1.28 -4.71 10.92
C LEU A 126 0.46 -3.45 10.74
N MET A 127 0.97 -2.51 9.93
CA MET A 127 0.26 -1.29 9.58
C MET A 127 0.34 -1.08 8.08
N VAL A 128 -0.80 -0.85 7.45
CA VAL A 128 -0.85 -0.44 6.04
C VAL A 128 -1.26 1.02 5.98
N CYS A 129 -0.46 1.82 5.29
CA CYS A 129 -0.61 3.27 5.21
C CYS A 129 -0.78 3.73 3.76
N HIS A 130 -1.62 4.75 3.55
CA HIS A 130 -1.62 5.51 2.32
C HIS A 130 -1.72 6.99 2.66
N PHE A 131 -0.58 7.67 2.71
CA PHE A 131 -0.48 9.06 3.14
C PHE A 131 -1.05 10.01 2.08
N PRO A 132 -1.45 11.23 2.48
CA PRO A 132 -1.97 12.25 1.57
C PRO A 132 -1.00 12.56 0.43
N SER A 133 -1.55 12.60 -0.80
CA SER A 133 -0.77 12.85 -2.01
C SER A 133 -0.16 14.27 -2.03
N GLN A 134 0.76 14.49 -2.97
CA GLN A 134 1.38 15.80 -3.21
C GLN A 134 0.51 16.72 -4.08
N LEU A 135 -0.78 16.44 -4.23
CA LEU A 135 -1.70 17.27 -5.00
C LEU A 135 -1.69 18.71 -4.47
N GLY A 136 -1.54 19.67 -5.38
CA GLY A 136 -1.36 21.09 -5.03
C GLY A 136 0.09 21.48 -4.70
N GLY A 137 1.03 20.54 -4.80
CA GLY A 137 2.45 20.74 -4.56
C GLY A 137 2.97 20.05 -3.30
N ALA A 138 4.19 19.57 -3.37
CA ALA A 138 4.83 18.80 -2.30
C ALA A 138 4.89 19.57 -0.98
N GLN A 139 5.26 20.85 -1.02
CA GLN A 139 5.37 21.71 0.16
C GLN A 139 4.00 22.10 0.71
N ALA A 140 3.05 22.49 -0.15
CA ALA A 140 1.71 22.88 0.26
C ALA A 140 0.94 21.74 0.96
N SER A 141 1.20 20.48 0.56
CA SER A 141 0.57 19.29 1.14
C SER A 141 1.39 18.62 2.25
N ALA A 142 2.59 19.10 2.55
CA ALA A 142 3.50 18.47 3.53
C ALA A 142 2.89 18.33 4.92
N TRP A 143 2.13 19.33 5.37
CA TRP A 143 1.47 19.30 6.67
C TRP A 143 0.48 18.14 6.83
N LYS A 144 -0.19 17.73 5.73
CA LYS A 144 -1.13 16.59 5.73
C LYS A 144 -0.38 15.28 6.02
N ARG A 145 0.77 15.08 5.36
CA ARG A 145 1.63 13.92 5.60
C ARG A 145 2.24 13.94 7.02
N ALA A 146 2.58 15.13 7.52
CA ALA A 146 3.06 15.27 8.89
C ALA A 146 1.99 14.87 9.93
N LYS A 147 0.71 15.20 9.70
CA LYS A 147 -0.41 14.73 10.53
C LYS A 147 -0.54 13.22 10.52
N ALA A 148 -0.52 12.59 9.34
CA ALA A 148 -0.57 11.13 9.22
C ALA A 148 0.63 10.47 9.91
N LYS A 149 1.84 11.04 9.75
CA LYS A 149 3.06 10.56 10.44
C LYS A 149 2.94 10.67 11.97
N ALA A 150 2.32 11.74 12.48
CA ALA A 150 2.09 11.89 13.91
C ALA A 150 1.13 10.83 14.48
N VAL A 151 0.07 10.48 13.74
CA VAL A 151 -0.85 9.40 14.13
C VAL A 151 -0.12 8.05 14.12
N LEU A 152 0.68 7.77 13.10
CA LEU A 152 1.50 6.57 13.02
C LEU A 152 2.51 6.49 14.18
N GLN A 153 3.15 7.61 14.55
CA GLN A 153 4.04 7.69 15.70
C GLN A 153 3.29 7.38 17.00
N ALA A 154 2.14 7.98 17.23
CA ALA A 154 1.35 7.75 18.43
C ALA A 154 0.90 6.28 18.58
N LEU A 155 0.54 5.64 17.45
CA LEU A 155 0.22 4.22 17.40
C LEU A 155 1.45 3.36 17.73
N THR A 156 2.60 3.68 17.15
CA THR A 156 3.88 3.02 17.42
C THR A 156 4.26 3.15 18.91
N ASP A 157 4.17 4.36 19.46
CA ASP A 157 4.45 4.60 20.89
C ASP A 157 3.50 3.79 21.80
N SER A 158 2.24 3.59 21.40
CA SER A 158 1.29 2.78 22.16
C SER A 158 1.72 1.31 22.21
N ILE A 159 2.21 0.77 21.11
CA ILE A 159 2.71 -0.61 21.04
C ILE A 159 3.95 -0.78 21.91
N TYR A 160 4.91 0.16 21.87
CA TYR A 160 6.12 0.13 22.69
C TYR A 160 5.85 0.31 24.19
N ARG A 161 4.71 0.85 24.60
CA ARG A 161 4.31 0.87 26.03
C ARG A 161 3.88 -0.51 26.52
N GLU A 162 3.32 -1.34 25.64
CA GLU A 162 2.86 -2.70 25.97
C GLU A 162 3.98 -3.74 25.85
N ASP A 163 4.86 -3.58 24.86
CA ASP A 163 5.98 -4.49 24.57
C ASP A 163 7.24 -3.67 24.30
N LYS A 164 8.34 -4.00 24.96
CA LYS A 164 9.62 -3.30 24.79
C LYS A 164 10.36 -3.69 23.51
N ASN A 165 10.07 -4.85 22.96
CA ASN A 165 10.72 -5.40 21.76
C ASN A 165 9.68 -5.88 20.73
N PRO A 166 8.74 -5.03 20.31
CA PRO A 166 7.67 -5.46 19.43
C PRO A 166 8.17 -5.72 18.00
N LYS A 167 7.59 -6.70 17.34
CA LYS A 167 7.81 -6.96 15.93
C LYS A 167 6.83 -6.12 15.12
N ILE A 168 7.27 -4.94 14.66
CA ILE A 168 6.44 -4.00 13.93
C ILE A 168 6.90 -3.91 12.48
N VAL A 169 5.95 -3.99 11.56
CA VAL A 169 6.12 -3.72 10.14
C VAL A 169 5.07 -2.71 9.69
N VAL A 170 5.53 -1.57 9.20
CA VAL A 170 4.68 -0.57 8.54
C VAL A 170 4.99 -0.57 7.06
N MET A 171 3.98 -0.58 6.21
CA MET A 171 4.12 -0.62 4.76
C MET A 171 3.09 0.28 4.07
N GLY A 172 3.38 0.73 2.87
CA GLY A 172 2.42 1.43 2.03
C GLY A 172 2.99 2.59 1.23
N ASP A 173 2.08 3.37 0.65
CA ASP A 173 2.40 4.59 -0.10
C ASP A 173 2.45 5.80 0.83
N PHE A 174 3.65 6.33 1.05
CA PHE A 174 3.87 7.51 1.90
C PHE A 174 3.83 8.83 1.12
N ASN A 175 3.65 8.77 -0.19
CA ASN A 175 3.55 9.94 -1.07
C ASN A 175 4.68 10.97 -0.87
N GLY A 176 5.89 10.48 -0.56
CA GLY A 176 7.09 11.29 -0.36
C GLY A 176 8.35 10.45 -0.39
N GLU A 177 9.50 11.08 -0.58
CA GLU A 177 10.79 10.39 -0.53
C GLU A 177 11.11 9.91 0.90
N PRO A 178 11.81 8.78 1.05
CA PRO A 178 12.24 8.27 2.36
C PRO A 178 13.32 9.18 2.93
N LYS A 179 12.95 10.03 3.89
CA LYS A 179 13.87 11.03 4.47
C LYS A 179 14.15 10.79 5.95
N ASP A 180 13.13 10.37 6.68
CA ASP A 180 13.18 10.32 8.13
C ASP A 180 12.64 9.00 8.66
N ASP A 181 13.26 8.53 9.71
CA ASP A 181 12.74 7.46 10.55
C ASP A 181 11.50 7.93 11.35
N ILE A 182 10.77 6.97 11.89
CA ILE A 182 9.80 7.17 12.95
C ILE A 182 10.46 6.67 14.23
N LYS A 183 10.27 7.37 15.35
CA LYS A 183 10.88 6.95 16.61
C LYS A 183 10.52 5.49 16.93
N GLY A 184 11.53 4.66 17.09
CA GLY A 184 11.38 3.21 17.27
C GLY A 184 11.24 2.40 15.99
N LEU A 185 11.17 3.03 14.82
CA LEU A 185 11.08 2.35 13.51
C LEU A 185 12.06 2.95 12.52
N ARG A 186 12.87 2.12 11.90
CA ARG A 186 13.75 2.52 10.81
C ARG A 186 13.03 2.45 9.48
N ASN A 187 13.13 3.50 8.67
CA ASN A 187 12.74 3.45 7.28
C ASN A 187 13.84 2.76 6.46
N VAL A 188 13.59 1.52 6.06
CA VAL A 188 14.60 0.69 5.39
C VAL A 188 14.87 1.07 3.95
N MET A 189 14.12 2.03 3.40
CA MET A 189 14.33 2.56 2.05
C MET A 189 15.33 3.72 2.04
N ILE A 190 15.66 4.32 3.19
CA ILE A 190 16.64 5.43 3.29
C ILE A 190 18.02 4.95 2.85
N GLY A 191 18.65 5.73 1.97
CA GLY A 191 19.99 5.44 1.46
C GLY A 191 20.04 4.36 0.39
N THR A 192 18.90 3.75 0.02
CA THR A 192 18.83 2.79 -1.07
C THR A 192 18.72 3.49 -2.44
N LYS A 193 19.00 2.74 -3.52
CA LYS A 193 18.73 3.19 -4.90
C LYS A 193 17.38 2.74 -5.42
N MET A 194 16.54 2.16 -4.57
CA MET A 194 15.24 1.64 -4.95
C MET A 194 14.28 2.73 -5.36
N LYS A 195 13.46 2.46 -6.36
CA LYS A 195 12.49 3.37 -6.94
C LYS A 195 11.19 2.64 -7.21
N SER A 196 10.08 3.20 -6.79
CA SER A 196 8.76 2.62 -6.98
C SER A 196 7.85 3.41 -7.93
N TYR A 197 8.21 4.66 -8.22
CA TYR A 197 7.37 5.58 -8.98
C TYR A 197 8.20 6.49 -9.88
N LYS A 198 7.69 6.80 -11.08
CA LYS A 198 8.30 7.78 -12.00
C LYS A 198 7.29 8.83 -12.41
N TYR A 199 7.62 10.12 -12.20
CA TYR A 199 6.77 11.24 -12.56
C TYR A 199 7.61 12.36 -13.18
N TYR A 200 7.17 12.90 -14.34
CA TYR A 200 7.93 13.88 -15.12
C TYR A 200 9.42 13.51 -15.31
N GLY A 201 9.68 12.24 -15.60
CA GLY A 201 11.05 11.73 -15.79
C GLY A 201 11.86 11.51 -14.51
N GLN A 202 11.35 11.96 -13.37
CA GLN A 202 12.02 11.79 -12.08
C GLN A 202 11.52 10.52 -11.39
N TRP A 203 12.46 9.67 -10.99
CA TRP A 203 12.19 8.49 -10.18
C TRP A 203 12.16 8.87 -8.70
N SER A 204 11.20 8.30 -7.98
CA SER A 204 11.03 8.44 -6.54
C SER A 204 10.68 7.10 -5.87
N CYS A 205 10.88 7.02 -4.57
CA CYS A 205 10.53 5.87 -3.74
C CYS A 205 9.42 6.27 -2.77
N ILE A 206 8.17 6.27 -3.26
CA ILE A 206 6.99 6.66 -2.44
C ILE A 206 6.44 5.50 -1.64
N ASP A 207 6.63 4.27 -2.10
CA ASP A 207 6.28 3.05 -1.38
C ASP A 207 7.40 2.67 -0.44
N GLN A 208 7.11 2.55 0.85
CA GLN A 208 8.13 2.44 1.88
C GLN A 208 7.77 1.40 2.93
N PHE A 209 8.82 0.92 3.62
CA PHE A 209 8.71 0.09 4.80
C PHE A 209 9.40 0.76 5.99
N TYR A 210 8.72 0.73 7.16
CA TYR A 210 9.34 1.04 8.44
C TYR A 210 9.29 -0.19 9.31
N LEU A 211 10.42 -0.54 9.91
CA LEU A 211 10.60 -1.76 10.68
C LEU A 211 11.10 -1.45 12.09
N SER A 212 10.59 -2.18 13.08
CA SER A 212 11.20 -2.18 14.41
C SER A 212 12.59 -2.82 14.37
N PRO A 213 13.48 -2.52 15.32
CA PRO A 213 14.86 -3.01 15.29
C PRO A 213 15.00 -4.53 15.08
N ILE A 214 14.13 -5.30 15.74
CA ILE A 214 14.14 -6.76 15.59
C ILE A 214 13.72 -7.21 14.19
N MET A 215 12.78 -6.51 13.56
CA MET A 215 12.37 -6.80 12.18
C MET A 215 13.41 -6.33 11.17
N ASP A 216 14.03 -5.17 11.39
CA ASP A 216 15.09 -4.63 10.54
C ASP A 216 16.32 -5.55 10.50
N SER A 217 16.65 -6.20 11.62
CA SER A 217 17.81 -7.10 11.70
C SER A 217 17.71 -8.36 10.84
N ILE A 218 16.52 -8.74 10.39
CA ILE A 218 16.25 -9.95 9.60
C ILE A 218 15.66 -9.65 8.21
N ALA A 219 15.35 -8.39 7.91
CA ALA A 219 14.69 -8.00 6.66
C ALA A 219 15.68 -7.50 5.62
N THR A 220 15.42 -7.84 4.37
CA THR A 220 16.11 -7.27 3.20
C THR A 220 15.08 -6.64 2.29
N PRO A 221 15.02 -5.29 2.20
CA PRO A 221 14.08 -4.62 1.32
C PRO A 221 14.45 -4.83 -0.15
N SER A 222 13.44 -4.96 -1.01
CA SER A 222 13.62 -5.02 -2.46
C SER A 222 12.42 -4.39 -3.17
N VAL A 223 12.61 -4.03 -4.43
CA VAL A 223 11.54 -3.62 -5.34
C VAL A 223 11.40 -4.71 -6.39
N TYR A 224 10.18 -5.19 -6.59
CA TYR A 224 9.89 -6.13 -7.66
C TYR A 224 9.63 -5.35 -8.95
N ASP A 225 10.63 -5.29 -9.81
CA ASP A 225 10.68 -4.49 -11.03
C ASP A 225 10.81 -5.34 -12.30
N ALA A 226 10.16 -6.50 -12.31
CA ALA A 226 10.18 -7.42 -13.45
C ALA A 226 9.90 -6.69 -14.77
N GLU A 227 10.59 -7.08 -15.84
CA GLU A 227 10.54 -6.44 -17.16
C GLU A 227 9.10 -6.27 -17.68
N TRP A 228 8.24 -7.26 -17.47
CA TRP A 228 6.85 -7.23 -17.90
C TRP A 228 5.97 -6.20 -17.14
N LEU A 229 6.46 -5.64 -16.02
CA LEU A 229 5.85 -4.52 -15.27
C LEU A 229 6.34 -3.15 -15.73
N GLN A 230 7.26 -3.11 -16.67
CA GLN A 230 7.85 -1.88 -17.15
C GLN A 230 7.43 -1.61 -18.60
N GLU A 231 7.47 -0.34 -18.99
CA GLU A 231 7.25 0.11 -20.35
C GLU A 231 8.21 1.27 -20.68
N GLU A 232 8.44 1.52 -21.96
CA GLU A 232 9.23 2.68 -22.40
C GLU A 232 8.55 3.99 -22.03
N ASP A 233 9.35 4.90 -21.50
CA ASP A 233 8.93 6.28 -21.28
C ASP A 233 9.32 7.12 -22.49
N THR A 234 8.47 7.15 -23.49
CA THR A 234 8.71 7.87 -24.75
C THR A 234 8.86 9.37 -24.59
N LYS A 235 8.36 9.96 -23.48
CA LYS A 235 8.45 11.39 -23.22
C LYS A 235 9.73 11.80 -22.50
N TYR A 236 10.15 10.98 -21.53
CA TYR A 236 11.27 11.30 -20.64
C TYR A 236 12.43 10.30 -20.74
N LEU A 237 12.35 9.40 -21.70
CA LEU A 237 13.32 8.35 -22.01
C LEU A 237 13.47 7.30 -20.88
N GLY A 238 14.00 6.15 -21.27
CA GLY A 238 14.22 4.99 -20.40
C GLY A 238 12.91 4.30 -20.03
N LEU A 239 12.94 3.53 -18.96
CA LEU A 239 11.81 2.74 -18.49
C LEU A 239 10.98 3.49 -17.44
N LYS A 240 9.71 3.09 -17.31
CA LYS A 240 8.81 3.49 -16.23
C LYS A 240 7.90 2.31 -15.87
N PRO A 241 7.33 2.28 -14.66
CA PRO A 241 6.30 1.31 -14.32
C PRO A 241 5.08 1.44 -15.24
N LYS A 242 4.54 0.31 -15.68
CA LYS A 242 3.28 0.29 -16.43
C LYS A 242 2.15 0.90 -15.62
N ARG A 243 1.41 1.79 -16.24
CA ARG A 243 0.21 2.41 -15.64
C ARG A 243 -1.04 1.85 -16.30
N THR A 244 -2.10 1.73 -15.54
CA THR A 244 -3.42 1.34 -16.08
C THR A 244 -3.93 2.34 -17.11
N TRP A 245 -3.56 3.63 -16.94
CA TRP A 245 -3.99 4.70 -17.82
C TRP A 245 -2.81 5.56 -18.28
N VAL A 246 -2.82 5.95 -19.54
CA VAL A 246 -1.97 6.99 -20.13
C VAL A 246 -2.90 8.10 -20.61
N GLY A 247 -3.06 9.16 -19.81
CA GLY A 247 -4.17 10.10 -19.98
C GLY A 247 -5.52 9.39 -19.85
N TYR A 248 -6.38 9.53 -20.86
CA TYR A 248 -7.68 8.83 -20.95
C TYR A 248 -7.61 7.46 -21.68
N LYS A 249 -6.43 7.08 -22.15
CA LYS A 249 -6.26 5.82 -22.89
C LYS A 249 -5.92 4.68 -21.93
N TYR A 250 -6.70 3.60 -21.99
CA TYR A 250 -6.42 2.38 -21.26
C TYR A 250 -5.13 1.71 -21.78
N ASN A 251 -4.22 1.39 -20.90
CA ASN A 251 -2.97 0.69 -21.20
C ASN A 251 -3.16 -0.81 -20.90
N LYS A 252 -2.92 -1.65 -21.92
CA LYS A 252 -3.12 -3.11 -21.83
C LYS A 252 -1.93 -3.82 -21.20
#